data_959cf543d8fca69388484b55057c23cc
#
_entry.id   959cf543d8fca69388484b55057c23cc
#
_cell.length_a   1.000
_cell.length_b   1.000
_cell.length_c   1.000
_cell.angle_alpha   90.00
_cell.angle_beta   90.00
_cell.angle_gamma   90.00
#
_symmetry.space_group_name_H-M   'P 1'
#
loop_
_entity.id
_entity.type
_entity.pdbx_description
1 polymer ?
#
loop_
_entity_poly.entity_id
_entity_poly.type
_entity_poly.pdbx_seq_one_letter_code
_entity_poly.pdbx_strand_id
1 'polypeptide(L)'
;MNTPFSRFSDYFIAVAKSGSLRKAADQLFISISAVHRQIALAEEELGIELFERLPNGLKLTLAGEMLYADILKWQKEFQQTCIRFDEIQGLKRGSIEFGLISALSEGFVMQSLQHMYAQYPWINFNIRVADSEVIARKIIDTELDFGLILNPKAHHQLEVLHFLELPLGFVMSKQHPLAEAERIYFSDTLDDNHFIAAEPLIIHDYVQAMYKHHKFIPARKTESNDIRLMNSMIKANTGIGILSYLDVFPELQRDELIFKLITEKGVRPLTIALCVAPKRQISRASQLMIKHIIEQMEQLKSQISQLIP
;
A
#
# COMPACT_ATOMS: atom_id res chain seq x y z
N MET A 1 -20.55 -1.17 -20.17
CA MET A 1 -19.90 -0.91 -21.45
C MET A 1 -19.60 -2.25 -22.10
N ASN A 2 -20.02 -2.49 -23.35
CA ASN A 2 -19.63 -3.72 -24.05
C ASN A 2 -18.12 -3.65 -24.30
N THR A 3 -17.35 -4.53 -23.66
CA THR A 3 -15.91 -4.63 -23.91
C THR A 3 -15.69 -5.22 -25.30
N PRO A 4 -14.60 -4.83 -26.03
CA PRO A 4 -14.26 -5.44 -27.32
C PRO A 4 -13.76 -6.88 -27.17
N PHE A 5 -13.66 -7.36 -25.93
CA PHE A 5 -13.28 -8.74 -25.62
C PHE A 5 -14.46 -9.68 -25.89
N SER A 6 -14.15 -10.89 -26.38
CA SER A 6 -15.15 -11.91 -26.64
C SER A 6 -15.87 -12.29 -25.33
N ARG A 7 -17.11 -12.77 -25.46
CA ARG A 7 -17.88 -13.31 -24.32
C ARG A 7 -17.15 -14.45 -23.61
N PHE A 8 -16.24 -15.11 -24.30
CA PHE A 8 -15.35 -16.12 -23.72
C PHE A 8 -14.57 -15.59 -22.52
N SER A 9 -13.99 -14.40 -22.59
CA SER A 9 -13.20 -13.83 -21.48
C SER A 9 -14.01 -13.72 -20.19
N ASP A 10 -15.29 -13.28 -20.29
CA ASP A 10 -16.16 -13.15 -19.13
C ASP A 10 -16.50 -14.52 -18.53
N TYR A 11 -16.78 -15.50 -19.40
CA TYR A 11 -17.10 -16.88 -18.98
C TYR A 11 -15.90 -17.57 -18.37
N PHE A 12 -14.74 -17.44 -18.98
CA PHE A 12 -13.49 -18.00 -18.51
C PHE A 12 -13.13 -17.46 -17.12
N ILE A 13 -13.19 -16.14 -16.92
CA ILE A 13 -12.94 -15.51 -15.60
C ILE A 13 -13.93 -16.01 -14.55
N ALA A 14 -15.23 -16.09 -14.88
CA ALA A 14 -16.24 -16.54 -13.95
C ALA A 14 -16.02 -17.99 -13.51
N VAL A 15 -15.64 -18.87 -14.43
CA VAL A 15 -15.31 -20.27 -14.11
C VAL A 15 -14.02 -20.37 -13.30
N ALA A 16 -12.98 -19.61 -13.67
CA ALA A 16 -11.71 -19.57 -12.94
C ALA A 16 -11.90 -19.13 -11.47
N LYS A 17 -12.73 -18.11 -11.24
CA LYS A 17 -13.02 -17.62 -9.88
C LYS A 17 -13.89 -18.56 -9.05
N SER A 18 -14.88 -19.19 -9.68
CA SER A 18 -15.87 -20.01 -8.96
C SER A 18 -15.48 -21.49 -8.82
N GLY A 19 -14.52 -21.95 -9.64
CA GLY A 19 -14.14 -23.37 -9.76
C GLY A 19 -15.26 -24.28 -10.28
N SER A 20 -16.33 -23.71 -10.88
CA SER A 20 -17.53 -24.47 -11.25
C SER A 20 -18.30 -23.83 -12.40
N LEU A 21 -18.56 -24.59 -13.46
CA LEU A 21 -19.42 -24.16 -14.58
C LEU A 21 -20.80 -23.72 -14.11
N ARG A 22 -21.39 -24.45 -13.15
CA ARG A 22 -22.72 -24.13 -12.62
C ARG A 22 -22.74 -22.81 -11.89
N LYS A 23 -21.79 -22.59 -10.95
CA LYS A 23 -21.70 -21.31 -10.22
C LYS A 23 -21.41 -20.14 -11.14
N ALA A 24 -20.56 -20.34 -12.14
CA ALA A 24 -20.26 -19.30 -13.15
C ALA A 24 -21.51 -18.97 -13.99
N ALA A 25 -22.27 -19.99 -14.42
CA ALA A 25 -23.50 -19.80 -15.18
C ALA A 25 -24.58 -19.05 -14.36
N ASP A 26 -24.74 -19.41 -13.07
CA ASP A 26 -25.63 -18.72 -12.14
C ASP A 26 -25.23 -17.24 -11.96
N GLN A 27 -23.94 -16.95 -11.80
CA GLN A 27 -23.41 -15.59 -11.67
C GLN A 27 -23.63 -14.72 -12.92
N LEU A 28 -23.54 -15.34 -14.09
CA LEU A 28 -23.66 -14.67 -15.39
C LEU A 28 -25.09 -14.65 -15.92
N PHE A 29 -26.05 -15.27 -15.23
CA PHE A 29 -27.46 -15.42 -15.64
C PHE A 29 -27.63 -16.08 -17.01
N ILE A 30 -26.83 -17.14 -17.27
CA ILE A 30 -26.86 -17.91 -18.54
C ILE A 30 -26.91 -19.42 -18.29
N SER A 31 -27.09 -20.21 -19.34
CA SER A 31 -27.10 -21.66 -19.23
C SER A 31 -25.70 -22.23 -19.03
N ILE A 32 -25.58 -23.32 -18.27
CA ILE A 32 -24.33 -24.08 -18.06
C ILE A 32 -23.75 -24.54 -19.42
N SER A 33 -24.63 -24.98 -20.34
CA SER A 33 -24.22 -25.39 -21.69
C SER A 33 -23.59 -24.29 -22.51
N ALA A 34 -24.02 -23.03 -22.34
CA ALA A 34 -23.43 -21.87 -23.01
C ALA A 34 -22.00 -21.60 -22.50
N VAL A 35 -21.79 -21.64 -21.17
CA VAL A 35 -20.46 -21.49 -20.58
C VAL A 35 -19.53 -22.61 -21.04
N HIS A 36 -19.98 -23.86 -20.91
CA HIS A 36 -19.20 -25.03 -21.31
C HIS A 36 -18.79 -24.96 -22.79
N ARG A 37 -19.74 -24.65 -23.69
CA ARG A 37 -19.48 -24.55 -25.13
C ARG A 37 -18.43 -23.50 -25.46
N GLN A 38 -18.47 -22.33 -24.81
CA GLN A 38 -17.51 -21.26 -25.09
C GLN A 38 -16.10 -21.61 -24.61
N ILE A 39 -15.98 -22.31 -23.49
CA ILE A 39 -14.67 -22.78 -23.00
C ILE A 39 -14.15 -23.87 -23.92
N ALA A 40 -14.96 -24.86 -24.25
CA ALA A 40 -14.55 -25.97 -25.12
C ALA A 40 -14.11 -25.48 -26.52
N LEU A 41 -14.83 -24.51 -27.11
CA LEU A 41 -14.44 -23.90 -28.39
C LEU A 41 -13.09 -23.18 -28.29
N ALA A 42 -12.84 -22.44 -27.18
CA ALA A 42 -11.58 -21.77 -27.01
C ALA A 42 -10.41 -22.74 -26.77
N GLU A 43 -10.61 -23.83 -26.03
CA GLU A 43 -9.61 -24.89 -25.84
C GLU A 43 -9.30 -25.58 -27.16
N GLU A 44 -10.31 -25.83 -28.01
CA GLU A 44 -10.15 -26.40 -29.34
C GLU A 44 -9.37 -25.45 -30.28
N GLU A 45 -9.73 -24.14 -30.31
CA GLU A 45 -9.04 -23.13 -31.13
C GLU A 45 -7.59 -22.90 -30.70
N LEU A 46 -7.31 -22.93 -29.38
CA LEU A 46 -5.98 -22.75 -28.83
C LEU A 46 -5.15 -24.05 -28.87
N GLY A 47 -5.79 -25.20 -29.03
CA GLY A 47 -5.15 -26.51 -29.04
C GLY A 47 -4.58 -26.92 -27.68
N ILE A 48 -5.08 -26.34 -26.59
CA ILE A 48 -4.61 -26.59 -25.23
C ILE A 48 -5.77 -26.51 -24.21
N GLU A 49 -5.77 -27.41 -23.23
CA GLU A 49 -6.74 -27.37 -22.13
C GLU A 49 -6.42 -26.21 -21.16
N LEU A 50 -7.43 -25.44 -20.81
CA LEU A 50 -7.35 -24.31 -19.87
C LEU A 50 -7.80 -24.71 -18.47
N PHE A 51 -8.62 -25.76 -18.36
CA PHE A 51 -9.10 -26.31 -17.09
C PHE A 51 -8.82 -27.79 -16.97
N GLU A 52 -8.40 -28.22 -15.80
CA GLU A 52 -8.38 -29.60 -15.38
C GLU A 52 -9.63 -29.96 -14.55
N ARG A 53 -10.18 -31.16 -14.76
CA ARG A 53 -11.34 -31.63 -14.01
C ARG A 53 -10.87 -32.35 -12.75
N LEU A 54 -11.28 -31.85 -11.60
CA LEU A 54 -11.05 -32.46 -10.30
C LEU A 54 -12.36 -33.03 -9.73
N PRO A 55 -12.32 -33.99 -8.79
CA PRO A 55 -13.52 -34.49 -8.11
C PRO A 55 -14.39 -33.39 -7.50
N ASN A 56 -13.81 -32.26 -7.11
CA ASN A 56 -14.48 -31.16 -6.43
C ASN A 56 -14.72 -29.95 -7.33
N GLY A 57 -14.55 -30.05 -8.66
CA GLY A 57 -14.78 -28.96 -9.59
C GLY A 57 -13.71 -28.80 -10.67
N LEU A 58 -13.50 -27.59 -11.10
CA LEU A 58 -12.53 -27.20 -12.12
C LEU A 58 -11.40 -26.40 -11.51
N LYS A 59 -10.18 -26.65 -11.96
CA LYS A 59 -8.99 -25.86 -11.64
C LYS A 59 -8.30 -25.43 -12.93
N LEU A 60 -7.67 -24.27 -12.92
CA LEU A 60 -6.86 -23.82 -14.06
C LEU A 60 -5.64 -24.73 -14.24
N THR A 61 -5.35 -25.06 -15.50
CA THR A 61 -4.04 -25.60 -15.92
C THR A 61 -3.00 -24.47 -15.91
N LEU A 62 -1.72 -24.77 -16.10
CA LEU A 62 -0.69 -23.76 -16.27
C LEU A 62 -1.01 -22.78 -17.42
N ALA A 63 -1.52 -23.30 -18.55
CA ALA A 63 -1.99 -22.47 -19.68
C ALA A 63 -3.19 -21.61 -19.27
N GLY A 64 -4.11 -22.17 -18.49
CA GLY A 64 -5.25 -21.43 -17.93
C GLY A 64 -4.81 -20.30 -16.98
N GLU A 65 -3.84 -20.53 -16.11
CA GLU A 65 -3.30 -19.51 -15.21
C GLU A 65 -2.63 -18.35 -15.98
N MET A 66 -1.84 -18.69 -17.00
CA MET A 66 -1.24 -17.69 -17.90
C MET A 66 -2.31 -16.84 -18.60
N LEU A 67 -3.29 -17.49 -19.22
CA LEU A 67 -4.37 -16.79 -19.92
C LEU A 67 -5.22 -15.95 -18.97
N TYR A 68 -5.47 -16.43 -17.75
CA TYR A 68 -6.21 -15.69 -16.72
C TYR A 68 -5.51 -14.39 -16.36
N ALA A 69 -4.20 -14.43 -16.10
CA ALA A 69 -3.40 -13.26 -15.81
C ALA A 69 -3.40 -12.26 -16.98
N ASP A 70 -3.24 -12.76 -18.21
CA ASP A 70 -3.23 -11.91 -19.42
C ASP A 70 -4.59 -11.27 -19.67
N ILE A 71 -5.70 -11.99 -19.54
CA ILE A 71 -7.04 -11.43 -19.71
C ILE A 71 -7.30 -10.31 -18.68
N LEU A 72 -6.97 -10.51 -17.42
CA LEU A 72 -7.11 -9.47 -16.41
C LEU A 72 -6.29 -8.22 -16.74
N LYS A 73 -5.07 -8.42 -17.23
CA LYS A 73 -4.20 -7.34 -17.69
C LYS A 73 -4.81 -6.59 -18.88
N TRP A 74 -5.27 -7.29 -19.92
CA TRP A 74 -5.89 -6.67 -21.10
C TRP A 74 -7.18 -5.92 -20.77
N GLN A 75 -8.04 -6.47 -19.90
CA GLN A 75 -9.24 -5.77 -19.44
C GLN A 75 -8.88 -4.43 -18.81
N LYS A 76 -7.84 -4.41 -17.97
CA LYS A 76 -7.37 -3.20 -17.32
C LYS A 76 -6.77 -2.20 -18.31
N GLU A 77 -5.96 -2.66 -19.26
CA GLU A 77 -5.38 -1.81 -20.30
C GLU A 77 -6.47 -1.18 -21.19
N PHE A 78 -7.52 -1.96 -21.51
CA PHE A 78 -8.66 -1.44 -22.26
C PHE A 78 -9.46 -0.41 -21.46
N GLN A 79 -9.68 -0.63 -20.17
CA GLN A 79 -10.33 0.35 -19.30
C GLN A 79 -9.56 1.67 -19.28
N GLN A 80 -8.22 1.62 -19.23
CA GLN A 80 -7.38 2.82 -19.36
C GLN A 80 -7.52 3.50 -20.72
N THR A 81 -7.71 2.74 -21.80
CA THR A 81 -7.97 3.30 -23.12
C THR A 81 -9.31 4.04 -23.16
N CYS A 82 -10.36 3.50 -22.52
CA CYS A 82 -11.65 4.18 -22.39
C CYS A 82 -11.52 5.50 -21.60
N ILE A 83 -10.74 5.51 -20.51
CA ILE A 83 -10.45 6.74 -19.74
C ILE A 83 -9.78 7.79 -20.63
N ARG A 84 -8.83 7.39 -21.49
CA ARG A 84 -8.18 8.30 -22.44
C ARG A 84 -9.17 8.84 -23.49
N PHE A 85 -10.13 8.05 -23.92
CA PHE A 85 -11.20 8.54 -24.81
C PHE A 85 -12.07 9.60 -24.12
N ASP A 86 -12.42 9.38 -22.85
CA ASP A 86 -13.14 10.35 -22.05
C ASP A 86 -12.31 11.65 -21.85
N GLU A 87 -11.00 11.52 -21.66
CA GLU A 87 -10.06 12.67 -21.59
C GLU A 87 -10.01 13.48 -22.91
N ILE A 88 -9.99 12.81 -24.07
CA ILE A 88 -10.02 13.45 -25.39
C ILE A 88 -11.32 14.24 -25.57
N GLN A 89 -12.44 13.76 -25.03
CA GLN A 89 -13.74 14.42 -25.06
C GLN A 89 -13.88 15.55 -24.03
N GLY A 90 -12.81 15.88 -23.28
CA GLY A 90 -12.79 16.91 -22.24
C GLY A 90 -13.49 16.49 -20.93
N LEU A 91 -13.85 15.23 -20.82
CA LEU A 91 -14.44 14.67 -19.60
C LEU A 91 -13.33 14.34 -18.61
N LYS A 92 -13.19 15.13 -17.55
CA LYS A 92 -12.24 14.91 -16.44
C LYS A 92 -12.71 13.77 -15.53
N ARG A 93 -13.06 12.61 -16.09
CA ARG A 93 -13.50 11.41 -15.36
C ARG A 93 -12.39 10.37 -15.37
N GLY A 94 -12.37 9.54 -14.35
CA GLY A 94 -11.39 8.45 -14.27
C GLY A 94 -11.49 7.69 -12.95
N SER A 95 -10.71 6.61 -12.83
CA SER A 95 -10.49 5.89 -11.58
C SER A 95 -9.00 5.86 -11.28
N ILE A 96 -8.65 6.01 -10.02
CA ILE A 96 -7.30 5.86 -9.49
C ILE A 96 -7.32 4.69 -8.51
N GLU A 97 -6.57 3.66 -8.85
CA GLU A 97 -6.39 2.47 -8.01
C GLU A 97 -5.04 2.58 -7.31
N PHE A 98 -5.00 2.79 -6.00
CA PHE A 98 -3.71 2.87 -5.32
C PHE A 98 -3.72 2.22 -3.94
N GLY A 99 -2.51 1.88 -3.47
CA GLY A 99 -2.29 1.25 -2.19
C GLY A 99 -1.42 2.09 -1.28
N LEU A 100 -1.65 2.00 0.03
CA LEU A 100 -0.82 2.64 1.04
C LEU A 100 -0.76 1.78 2.32
N ILE A 101 0.31 1.96 3.08
CA ILE A 101 0.41 1.38 4.43
C ILE A 101 -0.46 2.16 5.41
N SER A 102 -0.83 1.55 6.53
CA SER A 102 -1.72 2.15 7.54
C SER A 102 -1.20 3.47 8.12
N ALA A 103 0.12 3.62 8.26
CA ALA A 103 0.75 4.86 8.74
C ALA A 103 0.48 6.09 7.83
N LEU A 104 0.05 5.88 6.59
CA LEU A 104 -0.29 6.93 5.63
C LEU A 104 -1.79 7.23 5.54
N SER A 105 -2.61 6.61 6.37
CA SER A 105 -4.07 6.84 6.37
C SER A 105 -4.46 8.26 6.80
N GLU A 106 -3.54 8.97 7.41
CA GLU A 106 -3.63 10.41 7.75
C GLU A 106 -2.42 11.17 7.15
N GLY A 107 -2.38 12.48 7.32
CA GLY A 107 -1.24 13.30 6.88
C GLY A 107 -1.27 13.65 5.38
N PHE A 108 -0.11 13.63 4.74
CA PHE A 108 0.08 14.21 3.39
C PHE A 108 -0.70 13.51 2.27
N VAL A 109 -0.99 12.22 2.40
CA VAL A 109 -1.82 11.50 1.42
C VAL A 109 -3.26 11.99 1.47
N MET A 110 -3.78 12.26 2.67
CA MET A 110 -5.12 12.84 2.83
C MET A 110 -5.19 14.25 2.23
N GLN A 111 -4.15 15.06 2.39
CA GLN A 111 -4.07 16.39 1.76
C GLN A 111 -4.06 16.26 0.22
N SER A 112 -3.33 15.27 -0.31
CA SER A 112 -3.33 14.98 -1.75
C SER A 112 -4.71 14.56 -2.25
N LEU A 113 -5.44 13.73 -1.51
CA LEU A 113 -6.80 13.34 -1.83
C LEU A 113 -7.76 14.54 -1.81
N GLN A 114 -7.70 15.39 -0.79
CA GLN A 114 -8.52 16.61 -0.69
C GLN A 114 -8.28 17.53 -1.88
N HIS A 115 -7.01 17.72 -2.27
CA HIS A 115 -6.67 18.50 -3.46
C HIS A 115 -7.29 17.92 -4.73
N MET A 116 -7.14 16.60 -4.92
CA MET A 116 -7.69 15.91 -6.09
C MET A 116 -9.22 15.98 -6.13
N TYR A 117 -9.92 15.79 -5.01
CA TYR A 117 -11.39 15.93 -4.93
C TYR A 117 -11.85 17.35 -5.30
N ALA A 118 -11.13 18.37 -4.84
CA ALA A 118 -11.46 19.76 -5.13
C ALA A 118 -11.26 20.11 -6.61
N GLN A 119 -10.18 19.61 -7.23
CA GLN A 119 -9.82 19.93 -8.62
C GLN A 119 -10.51 19.02 -9.64
N TYR A 120 -10.82 17.77 -9.27
CA TYR A 120 -11.30 16.73 -10.16
C TYR A 120 -12.46 15.94 -9.53
N PRO A 121 -13.63 16.54 -9.32
CA PRO A 121 -14.74 15.97 -8.55
C PRO A 121 -15.35 14.70 -9.16
N TRP A 122 -15.02 14.38 -10.41
CA TRP A 122 -15.53 13.21 -11.13
C TRP A 122 -14.53 12.04 -11.19
N ILE A 123 -13.41 12.13 -10.46
CA ILE A 123 -12.46 11.03 -10.31
C ILE A 123 -12.90 10.12 -9.18
N ASN A 124 -12.94 8.82 -9.44
CA ASN A 124 -13.17 7.80 -8.44
C ASN A 124 -11.84 7.31 -7.85
N PHE A 125 -11.81 7.11 -6.54
CA PHE A 125 -10.63 6.56 -5.86
C PHE A 125 -10.97 5.21 -5.27
N ASN A 126 -10.13 4.20 -5.57
CA ASN A 126 -10.15 2.88 -4.96
C ASN A 126 -8.85 2.70 -4.17
N ILE A 127 -8.93 2.87 -2.86
CA ILE A 127 -7.78 2.91 -1.97
C ILE A 127 -7.69 1.57 -1.25
N ARG A 128 -6.49 0.97 -1.25
CA ARG A 128 -6.17 -0.24 -0.49
C ARG A 128 -5.18 0.08 0.61
N VAL A 129 -5.57 -0.21 1.85
CA VAL A 129 -4.66 -0.14 3.00
C VAL A 129 -4.24 -1.56 3.33
N ALA A 130 -2.94 -1.83 3.27
CA ALA A 130 -2.39 -3.16 3.54
C ALA A 130 -0.88 -3.06 3.84
N ASP A 131 -0.25 -4.20 4.14
CA ASP A 131 1.19 -4.30 4.33
C ASP A 131 1.96 -4.08 3.02
N SER A 132 3.20 -3.58 3.13
CA SER A 132 4.05 -3.24 1.98
C SER A 132 4.20 -4.36 0.96
N GLU A 133 4.32 -5.61 1.38
CA GLU A 133 4.45 -6.77 0.48
C GLU A 133 3.16 -7.04 -0.31
N VAL A 134 2.01 -6.88 0.33
CA VAL A 134 0.69 -7.05 -0.32
C VAL A 134 0.49 -5.96 -1.36
N ILE A 135 0.81 -4.70 -1.03
CA ILE A 135 0.71 -3.57 -1.96
C ILE A 135 1.67 -3.76 -3.13
N ALA A 136 2.94 -4.11 -2.87
CA ALA A 136 3.93 -4.35 -3.91
C ALA A 136 3.48 -5.43 -4.90
N ARG A 137 2.95 -6.55 -4.42
CA ARG A 137 2.39 -7.61 -5.27
C ARG A 137 1.25 -7.10 -6.13
N LYS A 138 0.30 -6.35 -5.55
CA LYS A 138 -0.83 -5.77 -6.29
C LYS A 138 -0.41 -4.75 -7.36
N ILE A 139 0.70 -4.04 -7.16
CA ILE A 139 1.30 -3.17 -8.19
C ILE A 139 1.87 -4.04 -9.33
N ILE A 140 2.63 -5.08 -9.00
CA ILE A 140 3.22 -6.02 -9.95
C ILE A 140 2.13 -6.71 -10.78
N ASP A 141 1.05 -7.17 -10.12
CA ASP A 141 -0.11 -7.80 -10.77
C ASP A 141 -1.01 -6.79 -11.48
N THR A 142 -0.61 -5.52 -11.53
CA THR A 142 -1.35 -4.41 -12.16
C THR A 142 -2.75 -4.17 -11.60
N GLU A 143 -3.07 -4.65 -10.41
CA GLU A 143 -4.31 -4.34 -9.71
C GLU A 143 -4.34 -2.90 -9.17
N LEU A 144 -3.17 -2.33 -8.87
CA LEU A 144 -2.99 -0.95 -8.42
C LEU A 144 -2.18 -0.15 -9.43
N ASP A 145 -2.50 1.11 -9.61
CA ASP A 145 -1.76 2.03 -10.49
C ASP A 145 -0.40 2.40 -9.88
N PHE A 146 -0.39 2.64 -8.58
CA PHE A 146 0.79 2.93 -7.78
C PHE A 146 0.56 2.55 -6.32
N GLY A 147 1.60 2.64 -5.52
CA GLY A 147 1.49 2.45 -4.07
C GLY A 147 2.62 3.13 -3.30
N LEU A 148 2.31 3.42 -2.05
CA LEU A 148 3.27 3.95 -1.07
C LEU A 148 3.57 2.85 -0.06
N ILE A 149 4.81 2.37 -0.07
CA ILE A 149 5.28 1.22 0.72
C ILE A 149 6.56 1.53 1.48
N LEU A 150 6.74 0.89 2.62
CA LEU A 150 7.99 0.97 3.39
C LEU A 150 9.01 -0.05 2.90
N ASN A 151 10.27 0.39 2.83
CA ASN A 151 11.43 -0.45 2.55
C ASN A 151 11.23 -1.42 1.37
N PRO A 152 10.93 -0.91 0.17
CA PRO A 152 10.67 -1.78 -0.97
C PRO A 152 11.88 -2.69 -1.23
N LYS A 153 11.61 -3.99 -1.33
CA LYS A 153 12.62 -4.94 -1.78
C LYS A 153 12.88 -4.72 -3.28
N ALA A 154 14.12 -4.81 -3.70
CA ALA A 154 14.46 -4.71 -5.12
C ALA A 154 13.74 -5.81 -5.91
N HIS A 155 12.96 -5.40 -6.91
CA HIS A 155 12.22 -6.30 -7.79
C HIS A 155 12.14 -5.69 -9.19
N HIS A 156 12.45 -6.50 -10.24
CA HIS A 156 12.49 -6.01 -11.62
C HIS A 156 11.13 -5.52 -12.17
N GLN A 157 10.03 -5.93 -11.52
CA GLN A 157 8.66 -5.52 -11.86
C GLN A 157 8.12 -4.42 -10.93
N LEU A 158 8.98 -3.79 -10.15
CA LEU A 158 8.63 -2.67 -9.27
C LEU A 158 9.63 -1.54 -9.48
N GLU A 159 9.13 -0.40 -9.91
CA GLU A 159 9.90 0.82 -10.12
C GLU A 159 9.60 1.83 -9.02
N VAL A 160 10.66 2.36 -8.39
CA VAL A 160 10.55 3.44 -7.40
C VAL A 160 10.64 4.77 -8.12
N LEU A 161 9.54 5.52 -8.13
CA LEU A 161 9.49 6.86 -8.74
C LEU A 161 10.07 7.93 -7.81
N HIS A 162 9.84 7.78 -6.51
CA HIS A 162 10.31 8.69 -5.49
C HIS A 162 10.43 7.99 -4.15
N PHE A 163 11.33 8.45 -3.27
CA PHE A 163 11.45 7.93 -1.93
C PHE A 163 11.85 9.02 -0.93
N LEU A 164 11.59 8.75 0.34
CA LEU A 164 11.93 9.60 1.47
C LEU A 164 12.43 8.75 2.62
N GLU A 165 13.55 9.13 3.21
CA GLU A 165 14.05 8.54 4.44
C GLU A 165 13.31 9.11 5.65
N LEU A 166 12.85 8.23 6.52
CA LEU A 166 12.08 8.55 7.71
C LEU A 166 12.96 8.30 8.95
N PRO A 167 13.39 9.34 9.65
CA PRO A 167 14.17 9.17 10.87
C PRO A 167 13.33 8.50 11.96
N LEU A 168 14.00 7.80 12.84
CA LEU A 168 13.43 7.23 14.04
C LEU A 168 13.71 8.15 15.23
N GLY A 169 12.76 8.23 16.15
CA GLY A 169 12.87 9.08 17.32
C GLY A 169 12.15 8.53 18.53
N PHE A 170 12.52 9.03 19.70
CA PHE A 170 11.72 8.87 20.91
C PHE A 170 10.47 9.74 20.79
N VAL A 171 9.33 9.11 21.02
CA VAL A 171 8.00 9.76 20.98
C VAL A 171 7.42 9.76 22.38
N MET A 172 6.95 10.90 22.81
CA MET A 172 6.42 11.07 24.17
C MET A 172 5.35 12.16 24.24
N SER A 173 4.60 12.16 25.33
CA SER A 173 3.69 13.24 25.69
C SER A 173 4.47 14.54 25.97
N LYS A 174 3.84 15.68 25.72
CA LYS A 174 4.37 17.00 26.14
C LYS A 174 4.58 17.13 27.66
N GLN A 175 3.90 16.31 28.44
CA GLN A 175 4.00 16.28 29.91
C GLN A 175 5.10 15.34 30.43
N HIS A 176 5.79 14.64 29.51
CA HIS A 176 6.85 13.72 29.91
C HIS A 176 8.06 14.48 30.45
N PRO A 177 8.74 13.99 31.52
CA PRO A 177 9.91 14.66 32.09
C PRO A 177 11.02 14.97 31.07
N LEU A 178 11.19 14.12 30.06
CA LEU A 178 12.19 14.29 29.00
C LEU A 178 11.74 15.19 27.85
N ALA A 179 10.51 15.72 27.89
CA ALA A 179 9.96 16.52 26.78
C ALA A 179 10.81 17.76 26.44
N GLU A 180 11.33 18.42 27.46
CA GLU A 180 12.16 19.62 27.35
C GLU A 180 13.66 19.32 27.11
N ALA A 181 14.08 18.05 27.18
CA ALA A 181 15.47 17.67 26.96
C ALA A 181 15.89 17.99 25.52
N GLU A 182 17.06 18.57 25.35
CA GLU A 182 17.62 18.86 24.02
C GLU A 182 17.97 17.57 23.27
N ARG A 183 18.53 16.60 23.99
CA ARG A 183 18.88 15.26 23.50
C ARG A 183 18.45 14.21 24.48
N ILE A 184 18.10 13.04 23.96
CA ILE A 184 17.69 11.88 24.77
C ILE A 184 18.51 10.68 24.31
N TYR A 185 19.05 9.95 25.27
CA TYR A 185 19.78 8.70 25.08
C TYR A 185 18.96 7.52 25.61
N PHE A 186 19.23 6.31 25.15
CA PHE A 186 18.56 5.11 25.66
C PHE A 186 18.65 4.99 27.18
N SER A 187 19.79 5.36 27.78
CA SER A 187 19.99 5.35 29.26
C SER A 187 19.00 6.22 30.00
N ASP A 188 18.54 7.30 29.42
CA ASP A 188 17.65 8.27 30.06
C ASP A 188 16.20 7.75 30.16
N THR A 189 15.90 6.69 29.42
CA THR A 189 14.56 6.12 29.29
C THR A 189 14.39 4.77 29.99
N LEU A 190 15.36 4.38 30.84
CA LEU A 190 15.40 3.07 31.50
C LEU A 190 14.17 2.78 32.35
N ASP A 191 13.70 3.80 33.09
CA ASP A 191 12.58 3.67 34.04
C ASP A 191 11.22 3.86 33.37
N ASP A 192 11.20 4.21 32.09
CA ASP A 192 9.97 4.42 31.33
C ASP A 192 9.32 3.10 30.89
N ASN A 193 8.03 3.15 30.64
CA ASN A 193 7.34 2.09 29.94
C ASN A 193 7.53 2.28 28.43
N HIS A 194 8.25 1.37 27.77
CA HIS A 194 8.47 1.42 26.33
C HIS A 194 7.32 0.78 25.57
N PHE A 195 6.65 1.57 24.72
CA PHE A 195 5.71 1.07 23.74
C PHE A 195 6.49 0.57 22.52
N ILE A 196 6.43 -0.73 22.28
CA ILE A 196 7.19 -1.42 21.23
C ILE A 196 6.23 -1.89 20.15
N ALA A 197 6.52 -1.52 18.93
CA ALA A 197 5.79 -2.06 17.79
C ALA A 197 6.01 -3.57 17.68
N ALA A 198 4.92 -4.34 17.61
CA ALA A 198 4.96 -5.79 17.43
C ALA A 198 4.86 -6.18 15.94
N GLU A 199 5.18 -7.43 15.61
CA GLU A 199 4.92 -7.99 14.29
C GLU A 199 3.43 -7.89 13.91
N PRO A 200 3.09 -7.65 12.63
CA PRO A 200 3.97 -7.63 11.44
C PRO A 200 4.51 -6.23 11.08
N LEU A 201 4.55 -5.27 12.00
CA LEU A 201 5.02 -3.92 11.70
C LEU A 201 6.53 -3.91 11.41
N ILE A 202 6.93 -3.36 10.27
CA ILE A 202 8.33 -3.28 9.83
C ILE A 202 9.24 -2.61 10.88
N ILE A 203 8.73 -1.61 11.58
CA ILE A 203 9.48 -0.88 12.62
C ILE A 203 9.87 -1.78 13.80
N HIS A 204 9.18 -2.91 14.01
CA HIS A 204 9.54 -3.91 15.05
C HIS A 204 11.01 -4.30 14.95
N ASP A 205 11.44 -4.78 13.79
CA ASP A 205 12.81 -5.27 13.57
C ASP A 205 13.85 -4.16 13.80
N TYR A 206 13.52 -2.93 13.44
CA TYR A 206 14.38 -1.76 13.63
C TYR A 206 14.56 -1.45 15.11
N VAL A 207 13.50 -1.44 15.88
CA VAL A 207 13.53 -1.17 17.33
C VAL A 207 14.27 -2.30 18.06
N GLN A 208 14.02 -3.56 17.70
CA GLN A 208 14.74 -4.70 18.27
C GLN A 208 16.24 -4.65 17.96
N ALA A 209 16.61 -4.29 16.74
CA ALA A 209 18.00 -4.13 16.34
C ALA A 209 18.69 -3.00 17.15
N MET A 210 18.00 -1.87 17.38
CA MET A 210 18.51 -0.77 18.20
C MET A 210 18.71 -1.20 19.66
N TYR A 211 17.73 -1.85 20.25
CA TYR A 211 17.85 -2.35 21.63
C TYR A 211 19.03 -3.31 21.78
N LYS A 212 19.20 -4.23 20.82
CA LYS A 212 20.34 -5.15 20.81
C LYS A 212 21.68 -4.43 20.65
N HIS A 213 21.74 -3.44 19.73
CA HIS A 213 22.97 -2.67 19.49
C HIS A 213 23.41 -1.89 20.72
N HIS A 214 22.47 -1.23 21.39
CA HIS A 214 22.73 -0.43 22.59
C HIS A 214 22.75 -1.27 23.89
N LYS A 215 22.57 -2.60 23.78
CA LYS A 215 22.43 -3.49 24.95
C LYS A 215 21.38 -2.99 25.94
N PHE A 216 20.33 -2.40 25.41
CA PHE A 216 19.26 -1.77 26.17
C PHE A 216 18.13 -2.76 26.44
N ILE A 217 17.70 -2.84 27.69
CA ILE A 217 16.54 -3.64 28.10
C ILE A 217 15.64 -2.70 28.93
N PRO A 218 14.47 -2.31 28.40
CA PRO A 218 13.56 -1.45 29.14
C PRO A 218 13.05 -2.16 30.40
N ALA A 219 12.94 -1.45 31.50
CA ALA A 219 12.41 -2.01 32.76
C ALA A 219 10.94 -2.44 32.62
N ARG A 220 10.17 -1.73 31.76
CA ARG A 220 8.79 -2.03 31.46
C ARG A 220 8.57 -1.92 29.97
N LYS A 221 7.74 -2.81 29.39
CA LYS A 221 7.39 -2.79 27.98
C LYS A 221 5.92 -3.12 27.76
N THR A 222 5.34 -2.49 26.75
CA THR A 222 4.01 -2.79 26.23
C THR A 222 4.13 -2.96 24.71
N GLU A 223 3.68 -4.09 24.19
CA GLU A 223 3.78 -4.41 22.76
C GLU A 223 2.42 -4.25 22.08
N SER A 224 2.40 -3.65 20.89
CA SER A 224 1.21 -3.51 20.06
C SER A 224 1.56 -3.53 18.58
N ASN A 225 0.69 -4.10 17.77
CA ASN A 225 0.77 -4.03 16.31
C ASN A 225 -0.12 -2.90 15.71
N ASP A 226 -0.64 -2.01 16.53
CA ASP A 226 -1.41 -0.83 16.12
C ASP A 226 -0.73 0.45 16.60
N ILE A 227 -0.14 1.20 15.66
CA ILE A 227 0.57 2.47 15.94
C ILE A 227 -0.38 3.52 16.53
N ARG A 228 -1.65 3.55 16.10
CA ARG A 228 -2.62 4.55 16.62
C ARG A 228 -2.95 4.30 18.08
N LEU A 229 -3.07 3.02 18.47
CA LEU A 229 -3.21 2.65 19.89
C LEU A 229 -1.98 3.09 20.68
N MET A 230 -0.77 2.82 20.17
CA MET A 230 0.47 3.24 20.81
C MET A 230 0.51 4.76 20.98
N ASN A 231 0.21 5.53 19.92
CA ASN A 231 0.16 7.00 19.99
C ASN A 231 -0.85 7.49 21.04
N SER A 232 -2.01 6.84 21.12
CA SER A 232 -3.04 7.19 22.12
C SER A 232 -2.55 6.96 23.56
N MET A 233 -1.84 5.85 23.81
CA MET A 233 -1.25 5.54 25.13
C MET A 233 -0.11 6.50 25.47
N ILE A 234 0.75 6.85 24.50
CA ILE A 234 1.83 7.83 24.68
C ILE A 234 1.24 9.22 24.98
N LYS A 235 0.20 9.64 24.28
CA LYS A 235 -0.53 10.90 24.58
C LYS A 235 -1.08 10.95 26.01
N ALA A 236 -1.52 9.82 26.52
CA ALA A 236 -1.99 9.71 27.90
C ALA A 236 -0.83 9.75 28.95
N ASN A 237 0.39 10.01 28.52
CA ASN A 237 1.59 10.07 29.36
C ASN A 237 1.86 8.79 30.18
N THR A 238 1.63 7.61 29.57
CA THR A 238 1.82 6.31 30.22
C THR A 238 3.16 5.64 29.85
N GLY A 239 4.00 6.31 29.06
CA GLY A 239 5.31 5.86 28.63
C GLY A 239 5.77 6.53 27.35
N ILE A 240 6.81 5.98 26.76
CA ILE A 240 7.44 6.49 25.52
C ILE A 240 7.46 5.41 24.44
N GLY A 241 7.61 5.82 23.18
CA GLY A 241 7.78 4.90 22.07
C GLY A 241 8.99 5.24 21.21
N ILE A 242 9.48 4.27 20.43
CA ILE A 242 10.42 4.53 19.32
C ILE A 242 9.65 4.31 18.04
N LEU A 243 9.39 5.40 17.32
CA LEU A 243 8.56 5.41 16.12
C LEU A 243 9.25 6.20 15.01
N SER A 244 8.80 6.02 13.77
CA SER A 244 9.23 6.87 12.68
C SER A 244 8.51 8.22 12.73
N TYR A 245 9.12 9.23 12.12
CA TYR A 245 8.50 10.56 12.01
C TYR A 245 7.10 10.50 11.35
N LEU A 246 6.93 9.58 10.41
CA LEU A 246 5.66 9.39 9.71
C LEU A 246 4.56 8.83 10.62
N ASP A 247 4.92 7.91 11.53
CA ASP A 247 3.97 7.24 12.43
C ASP A 247 3.28 8.20 13.40
N VAL A 248 3.90 9.36 13.64
CA VAL A 248 3.43 10.39 14.58
C VAL A 248 3.17 11.74 13.90
N PHE A 249 3.33 11.82 12.59
CA PHE A 249 3.19 13.07 11.85
C PHE A 249 1.86 13.81 12.12
N PRO A 250 0.70 13.13 12.15
CA PRO A 250 -0.57 13.81 12.46
C PRO A 250 -0.60 14.43 13.86
N GLU A 251 -0.06 13.73 14.86
CA GLU A 251 0.01 14.19 16.24
C GLU A 251 0.98 15.35 16.41
N LEU A 252 2.10 15.34 15.67
CA LEU A 252 3.05 16.46 15.65
C LEU A 252 2.41 17.71 15.05
N GLN A 253 1.65 17.58 13.97
CA GLN A 253 0.92 18.69 13.34
C GLN A 253 -0.14 19.30 14.27
N ARG A 254 -0.72 18.48 15.17
CA ARG A 254 -1.70 18.93 16.17
C ARG A 254 -1.05 19.38 17.47
N ASP A 255 0.29 19.34 17.54
CA ASP A 255 1.05 19.66 18.75
C ASP A 255 0.65 18.80 19.97
N GLU A 256 0.32 17.51 19.72
CA GLU A 256 -0.13 16.57 20.75
C GLU A 256 1.00 15.70 21.32
N LEU A 257 2.02 15.41 20.51
CA LEU A 257 3.18 14.61 20.87
C LEU A 257 4.48 15.34 20.58
N ILE A 258 5.56 14.88 21.20
CA ILE A 258 6.93 15.33 20.94
C ILE A 258 7.71 14.19 20.31
N PHE A 259 8.48 14.54 19.27
CA PHE A 259 9.41 13.65 18.59
C PHE A 259 10.84 14.15 18.82
N LYS A 260 11.67 13.32 19.44
CA LYS A 260 13.10 13.60 19.63
C LYS A 260 13.93 12.63 18.82
N LEU A 261 14.65 13.16 17.85
CA LEU A 261 15.46 12.38 16.92
C LEU A 261 16.49 11.51 17.69
N ILE A 262 16.56 10.23 17.33
CA ILE A 262 17.64 9.36 17.82
C ILE A 262 18.88 9.61 16.98
N THR A 263 19.92 10.20 17.58
CA THR A 263 21.18 10.55 16.90
C THR A 263 22.29 9.54 17.17
N GLU A 264 22.02 8.51 17.93
CA GLU A 264 22.99 7.49 18.28
C GLU A 264 23.39 6.64 17.06
N LYS A 265 24.65 6.14 17.08
CA LYS A 265 25.17 5.33 15.97
C LYS A 265 24.39 4.01 15.82
N GLY A 266 24.26 3.54 14.58
CA GLY A 266 23.62 2.25 14.28
C GLY A 266 22.12 2.32 14.00
N VAL A 267 21.51 3.49 14.16
CA VAL A 267 20.11 3.72 13.76
C VAL A 267 20.02 3.91 12.25
N ARG A 268 19.24 3.08 11.59
CA ARG A 268 18.95 3.22 10.16
C ARG A 268 17.56 3.82 9.98
N PRO A 269 17.38 4.79 9.07
CA PRO A 269 16.06 5.31 8.76
C PRO A 269 15.21 4.23 8.08
N LEU A 270 13.92 4.34 8.21
CA LEU A 270 12.97 3.65 7.32
C LEU A 270 12.90 4.42 6.00
N THR A 271 12.53 3.74 4.92
CA THR A 271 12.32 4.39 3.63
C THR A 271 10.88 4.21 3.19
N ILE A 272 10.15 5.31 3.00
CA ILE A 272 8.87 5.29 2.29
C ILE A 272 9.12 5.53 0.82
N ALA A 273 8.53 4.70 -0.04
CA ALA A 273 8.72 4.82 -1.47
C ALA A 273 7.39 4.81 -2.21
N LEU A 274 7.28 5.67 -3.22
CA LEU A 274 6.22 5.68 -4.21
C LEU A 274 6.61 4.77 -5.36
N CYS A 275 5.87 3.69 -5.55
CA CYS A 275 6.21 2.61 -6.47
C CYS A 275 5.12 2.41 -7.53
N VAL A 276 5.56 2.00 -8.74
CA VAL A 276 4.72 1.65 -9.89
C VAL A 276 5.23 0.37 -10.55
N ALA A 277 4.40 -0.23 -11.43
CA ALA A 277 4.89 -1.26 -12.34
C ALA A 277 5.64 -0.59 -13.50
N PRO A 278 6.87 -1.05 -13.85
CA PRO A 278 7.65 -0.47 -14.93
C PRO A 278 6.96 -0.64 -16.28
N LYS A 279 7.18 0.33 -17.18
CA LYS A 279 6.63 0.34 -18.56
C LYS A 279 5.10 0.33 -18.66
N ARG A 280 4.39 0.48 -17.55
CA ARG A 280 2.94 0.58 -17.57
C ARG A 280 2.51 1.98 -17.97
N GLN A 281 1.54 2.08 -18.88
CA GLN A 281 0.83 3.33 -19.11
C GLN A 281 -0.13 3.59 -17.94
N ILE A 282 0.23 4.56 -17.10
CA ILE A 282 -0.59 5.03 -15.98
C ILE A 282 -1.56 6.08 -16.52
N SER A 283 -2.81 6.09 -16.04
CA SER A 283 -3.81 7.09 -16.44
C SER A 283 -3.34 8.51 -16.12
N ARG A 284 -3.83 9.50 -16.85
CA ARG A 284 -3.52 10.91 -16.57
C ARG A 284 -3.94 11.32 -15.15
N ALA A 285 -5.06 10.79 -14.66
CA ALA A 285 -5.52 11.03 -13.29
C ALA A 285 -4.52 10.49 -12.27
N SER A 286 -4.04 9.26 -12.46
CA SER A 286 -3.01 8.67 -11.60
C SER A 286 -1.68 9.42 -11.68
N GLN A 287 -1.28 9.91 -12.86
CA GLN A 287 -0.09 10.74 -13.02
C GLN A 287 -0.20 12.07 -12.26
N LEU A 288 -1.36 12.73 -12.30
CA LEU A 288 -1.61 13.95 -11.53
C LEU A 288 -1.53 13.70 -10.02
N MET A 289 -2.15 12.61 -9.55
CA MET A 289 -2.08 12.22 -8.13
C MET A 289 -0.65 11.89 -7.70
N ILE A 290 0.10 11.12 -8.50
CA ILE A 290 1.52 10.80 -8.28
C ILE A 290 2.35 12.07 -8.17
N LYS A 291 2.18 13.01 -9.12
CA LYS A 291 2.89 14.29 -9.09
C LYS A 291 2.62 15.04 -7.79
N HIS A 292 1.37 15.15 -7.39
CA HIS A 292 1.00 15.86 -6.15
C HIS A 292 1.55 15.16 -4.91
N ILE A 293 1.51 13.82 -4.86
CA ILE A 293 2.13 13.04 -3.77
C ILE A 293 3.64 13.31 -3.69
N ILE A 294 4.35 13.35 -4.81
CA ILE A 294 5.79 13.68 -4.83
C ILE A 294 6.04 15.08 -4.27
N GLU A 295 5.24 16.07 -4.65
CA GLU A 295 5.33 17.43 -4.12
C GLU A 295 5.15 17.45 -2.59
N GLN A 296 4.19 16.68 -2.07
CA GLN A 296 3.97 16.55 -0.63
C GLN A 296 5.13 15.81 0.08
N MET A 297 5.69 14.78 -0.55
CA MET A 297 6.87 14.08 -0.02
C MET A 297 8.10 14.99 0.06
N GLU A 298 8.32 15.87 -0.92
CA GLU A 298 9.40 16.86 -0.88
C GLU A 298 9.20 17.92 0.22
N GLN A 299 7.95 18.34 0.46
CA GLN A 299 7.65 19.23 1.59
C GLN A 299 7.94 18.53 2.93
N LEU A 300 7.51 17.29 3.08
CA LEU A 300 7.80 16.49 4.28
C LEU A 300 9.32 16.29 4.47
N LYS A 301 10.05 16.03 3.40
CA LYS A 301 11.52 15.93 3.43
C LYS A 301 12.18 17.23 3.95
N SER A 302 11.67 18.37 3.52
CA SER A 302 12.16 19.66 3.99
C SER A 302 11.92 19.86 5.49
N GLN A 303 10.77 19.43 6.01
CA GLN A 303 10.46 19.46 7.44
C GLN A 303 11.37 18.52 8.24
N ILE A 304 11.57 17.29 7.75
CA ILE A 304 12.47 16.30 8.38
C ILE A 304 13.92 16.82 8.41
N SER A 305 14.37 17.49 7.34
CA SER A 305 15.72 18.04 7.27
C SER A 305 15.99 19.12 8.31
N GLN A 306 14.96 19.78 8.81
CA GLN A 306 15.08 20.77 9.91
C GLN A 306 15.25 20.11 11.29
N LEU A 307 14.95 18.81 11.42
CA LEU A 307 15.13 18.06 12.66
C LEU A 307 16.55 17.50 12.80
N ILE A 308 17.26 17.39 11.68
CA ILE A 308 18.62 16.82 11.65
C ILE A 308 19.58 17.99 11.87
N PRO A 309 20.36 17.99 12.97
CA PRO A 309 21.27 19.08 13.32
C PRO A 309 22.43 19.23 12.33
#